data_bcf5f45e3b0c31872a409d345762ac08
#
_entry.id   bcf5f45e3b0c31872a409d345762ac08
#
_cell.length_a   1.000
_cell.length_b   1.000
_cell.length_c   1.000
_cell.angle_alpha   90.00
_cell.angle_beta   90.00
_cell.angle_gamma   90.00
#
_symmetry.space_group_name_H-M   'P 1'
#
loop_
_entity.id
_entity.type
_entity.pdbx_description
1 polymer ?
#
loop_
_entity_poly.entity_id
_entity_poly.type
_entity_poly.pdbx_seq_one_letter_code
_entity_poly.pdbx_strand_id
1 'polypeptide(L)'
;VGLVYEARPTHLGTHPFVHARGRPADRRFVMSAILEKKPTSALVLFSGGQDSATCLAWALERFERVETVGFDYGQRHLVEMQARQSVRDGMKTALPQWADRLGDDHVVDLTGYGRIAESALTADRKIEMDARGLPTTFVPGRNLIFLVAAAALADRRGLDVLVGGMCETDYSGYPDCRHETMEAMARALSLGLDKPVVIDTPLMWLTKAQTWDLAHSIGGDRLIELIIEDSHTCYQGDRTHRHAWGYGCGSCPACELRAAGYEEWASGR
;
A
#
# COMPACT_ATOMS: atom_id res chain seq x y z
N VAL A 1 41.45 -25.68 19.35
CA VAL A 1 42.41 -24.55 19.52
C VAL A 1 41.52 -23.32 19.73
N GLY A 2 41.32 -22.95 21.00
CA GLY A 2 40.54 -21.79 21.40
C GLY A 2 41.37 -20.51 21.33
N LEU A 3 40.86 -19.48 20.69
CA LEU A 3 41.35 -18.13 20.78
C LEU A 3 40.59 -17.39 21.88
N VAL A 4 41.26 -17.17 23.00
CA VAL A 4 40.81 -16.30 24.09
C VAL A 4 41.14 -14.86 23.68
N TYR A 5 40.11 -14.01 23.55
CA TYR A 5 40.29 -12.58 23.31
C TYR A 5 40.39 -11.86 24.65
N GLU A 6 41.60 -11.47 25.03
CA GLU A 6 41.84 -10.57 26.16
C GLU A 6 41.48 -9.13 25.80
N ALA A 7 40.46 -8.56 26.46
CA ALA A 7 40.09 -7.16 26.34
C ALA A 7 41.09 -6.29 27.14
N ARG A 8 41.80 -5.39 26.48
CA ARG A 8 42.59 -4.31 27.11
C ARG A 8 41.64 -3.15 27.50
N PRO A 9 41.80 -2.56 28.69
CA PRO A 9 41.01 -1.39 29.07
C PRO A 9 41.55 -0.15 28.31
N THR A 10 40.69 0.46 27.48
CA THR A 10 40.95 1.77 26.89
C THR A 10 40.50 2.85 27.86
N HIS A 11 41.42 3.76 28.20
CA HIS A 11 41.16 4.99 28.96
C HIS A 11 40.06 5.82 28.26
N LEU A 12 38.92 5.97 28.91
CA LEU A 12 37.86 6.92 28.55
C LEU A 12 38.35 8.34 28.93
N GLY A 13 38.82 9.07 27.92
CA GLY A 13 38.97 10.50 27.99
C GLY A 13 37.60 11.15 28.07
N THR A 14 37.34 11.86 29.18
CA THR A 14 36.11 12.68 29.35
C THR A 14 36.19 13.89 28.42
N HIS A 15 35.53 13.82 27.27
CA HIS A 15 35.22 15.03 26.51
C HIS A 15 33.98 15.70 27.12
N PRO A 16 34.03 17.01 27.45
CA PRO A 16 32.86 17.72 27.89
C PRO A 16 31.89 17.89 26.71
N PHE A 17 30.76 17.22 26.77
CA PHE A 17 29.62 17.52 25.90
C PHE A 17 29.14 18.94 26.22
N VAL A 18 29.49 19.89 25.37
CA VAL A 18 28.89 21.23 25.37
C VAL A 18 27.46 21.05 24.85
N HIS A 19 26.50 20.98 25.78
CA HIS A 19 25.10 21.12 25.44
C HIS A 19 24.88 22.57 24.98
N ALA A 20 24.92 22.80 23.68
CA ALA A 20 24.30 23.97 23.09
C ALA A 20 22.79 23.85 23.32
N ARG A 21 22.29 24.45 24.38
CA ARG A 21 20.85 24.67 24.59
C ARG A 21 20.38 25.72 23.58
N GLY A 22 20.19 25.29 22.31
CA GLY A 22 19.34 26.02 21.38
C GLY A 22 17.93 26.02 21.99
N ARG A 23 17.31 27.19 22.12
CA ARG A 23 15.89 27.32 22.48
C ARG A 23 15.09 26.40 21.56
N PRO A 24 14.13 25.63 22.06
CA PRO A 24 13.25 24.86 21.15
C PRO A 24 12.56 25.87 20.24
N ALA A 25 12.95 25.93 18.99
CA ALA A 25 12.16 26.60 17.96
C ALA A 25 10.75 26.08 18.10
N ASP A 26 9.80 26.98 18.19
CA ASP A 26 8.42 26.69 18.53
C ASP A 26 7.88 25.68 17.48
N ARG A 27 7.86 24.40 17.85
CA ARG A 27 7.43 23.29 16.97
C ARG A 27 6.00 23.48 16.46
N ARG A 28 5.20 24.32 17.11
CA ARG A 28 3.86 24.73 16.69
C ARG A 28 3.91 25.64 15.46
N PHE A 29 4.93 26.48 15.35
CA PHE A 29 5.06 27.40 14.20
C PHE A 29 5.49 26.70 12.92
N VAL A 30 6.38 25.70 13.02
CA VAL A 30 6.82 24.90 11.86
C VAL A 30 5.69 24.00 11.36
N MET A 31 4.90 23.41 12.26
CA MET A 31 3.76 22.57 11.88
C MET A 31 2.60 23.39 11.27
N SER A 32 2.40 24.64 11.70
CA SER A 32 1.37 25.54 11.13
C SER A 32 1.73 26.03 9.73
N ALA A 33 3.00 26.32 9.46
CA ALA A 33 3.45 26.82 8.15
C ALA A 33 3.44 25.72 7.06
N ILE A 34 3.53 24.44 7.45
CA ILE A 34 3.51 23.29 6.49
C ILE A 34 2.08 22.94 6.06
N LEU A 35 1.07 23.29 6.87
CA LEU A 35 -0.36 23.09 6.55
C LEU A 35 -0.92 24.11 5.55
N GLU A 36 -0.16 25.12 5.14
CA GLU A 36 -0.65 26.16 4.22
C GLU A 36 -0.60 25.76 2.73
N LYS A 37 0.19 24.77 2.34
CA LYS A 37 0.21 24.30 0.95
C LYS A 37 -0.59 23.02 0.81
N LYS A 38 -1.69 23.09 0.06
CA LYS A 38 -2.47 21.89 -0.30
C LYS A 38 -1.54 20.90 -1.01
N PRO A 39 -1.52 19.60 -0.59
CA PRO A 39 -0.75 18.57 -1.28
C PRO A 39 -1.13 18.51 -2.76
N THR A 40 -0.13 18.45 -3.64
CA THR A 40 -0.34 18.39 -5.10
C THR A 40 0.11 17.09 -5.73
N SER A 41 0.79 16.24 -4.96
CA SER A 41 1.38 15.01 -5.47
C SER A 41 1.20 13.83 -4.53
N ALA A 42 1.10 12.62 -5.10
CA ALA A 42 0.93 11.40 -4.35
C ALA A 42 1.76 10.23 -4.88
N LEU A 43 2.16 9.33 -3.98
CA LEU A 43 2.69 8.01 -4.29
C LEU A 43 1.67 6.96 -3.86
N VAL A 44 1.12 6.23 -4.83
CA VAL A 44 0.13 5.17 -4.58
C VAL A 44 0.83 3.83 -4.40
N LEU A 45 0.59 3.16 -3.27
CA LEU A 45 0.96 1.76 -3.08
C LEU A 45 0.05 0.91 -3.97
N PHE A 46 0.61 0.41 -5.06
CA PHE A 46 -0.15 -0.12 -6.17
C PHE A 46 0.21 -1.57 -6.49
N SER A 47 -0.70 -2.51 -6.19
CA SER A 47 -0.54 -3.94 -6.46
C SER A 47 -1.10 -4.39 -7.83
N GLY A 48 -1.97 -3.58 -8.46
CA GLY A 48 -2.73 -3.96 -9.65
C GLY A 48 -4.04 -4.70 -9.35
N GLY A 49 -4.40 -4.86 -8.08
CA GLY A 49 -5.70 -5.38 -7.65
C GLY A 49 -6.78 -4.30 -7.62
N GLN A 50 -8.03 -4.72 -7.45
CA GLN A 50 -9.22 -3.84 -7.41
C GLN A 50 -9.04 -2.63 -6.49
N ASP A 51 -8.65 -2.87 -5.24
CA ASP A 51 -8.56 -1.81 -4.22
C ASP A 51 -7.49 -0.79 -4.59
N SER A 52 -6.32 -1.25 -5.00
CA SER A 52 -5.24 -0.35 -5.42
C SER A 52 -5.56 0.39 -6.72
N ALA A 53 -6.34 -0.20 -7.64
CA ALA A 53 -6.83 0.47 -8.84
C ALA A 53 -7.84 1.57 -8.49
N THR A 54 -8.73 1.32 -7.54
CA THR A 54 -9.66 2.33 -7.02
C THR A 54 -8.90 3.47 -6.31
N CYS A 55 -7.87 3.15 -5.50
CA CYS A 55 -7.01 4.16 -4.87
C CYS A 55 -6.22 4.98 -5.89
N LEU A 56 -5.76 4.37 -6.97
CA LEU A 56 -5.08 5.07 -8.06
C LEU A 56 -6.01 6.07 -8.74
N ALA A 57 -7.23 5.66 -9.08
CA ALA A 57 -8.24 6.55 -9.64
C ALA A 57 -8.61 7.69 -8.68
N TRP A 58 -8.76 7.38 -7.38
CA TRP A 58 -9.03 8.35 -6.33
C TRP A 58 -7.90 9.39 -6.22
N ALA A 59 -6.65 8.97 -6.35
CA ALA A 59 -5.49 9.86 -6.32
C ALA A 59 -5.42 10.72 -7.59
N LEU A 60 -5.64 10.15 -8.77
CA LEU A 60 -5.62 10.85 -10.05
C LEU A 60 -6.70 11.94 -10.15
N GLU A 61 -7.82 11.76 -9.46
CA GLU A 61 -8.88 12.79 -9.40
C GLU A 61 -8.48 13.99 -8.53
N ARG A 62 -7.58 13.81 -7.54
CA ARG A 62 -7.28 14.79 -6.49
C ARG A 62 -5.93 15.48 -6.62
N PHE A 63 -4.93 14.76 -7.15
CA PHE A 63 -3.55 15.25 -7.22
C PHE A 63 -3.16 15.58 -8.67
N GLU A 64 -2.28 16.55 -8.83
CA GLU A 64 -1.76 16.99 -10.14
C GLU A 64 -0.69 16.01 -10.66
N ARG A 65 0.04 15.35 -9.75
CA ARG A 65 1.06 14.36 -10.06
C ARG A 65 0.88 13.13 -9.18
N VAL A 66 0.73 11.97 -9.81
CA VAL A 66 0.57 10.68 -9.13
C VAL A 66 1.58 9.69 -9.68
N GLU A 67 2.42 9.14 -8.82
CA GLU A 67 3.31 8.03 -9.15
C GLU A 67 2.82 6.77 -8.43
N THR A 68 3.25 5.60 -8.90
CA THR A 68 2.89 4.32 -8.29
C THR A 68 4.11 3.56 -7.84
N VAL A 69 3.97 2.81 -6.75
CA VAL A 69 5.00 1.87 -6.27
C VAL A 69 4.40 0.49 -6.01
N GLY A 70 5.03 -0.53 -6.56
CA GLY A 70 4.77 -1.92 -6.24
C GLY A 70 5.95 -2.55 -5.53
N PHE A 71 5.71 -3.71 -4.94
CA PHE A 71 6.68 -4.42 -4.13
C PHE A 71 6.78 -5.86 -4.61
N ASP A 72 8.01 -6.26 -4.93
CA ASP A 72 8.35 -7.68 -5.11
C ASP A 72 8.89 -8.20 -3.77
N TYR A 73 8.07 -8.95 -3.05
CA TYR A 73 8.44 -9.61 -1.80
C TYR A 73 8.51 -11.15 -1.95
N GLY A 74 8.65 -11.64 -3.18
CA GLY A 74 8.69 -13.07 -3.49
C GLY A 74 7.30 -13.72 -3.48
N GLN A 75 6.24 -12.98 -3.84
CA GLN A 75 4.90 -13.51 -4.04
C GLN A 75 4.88 -14.56 -5.16
N ARG A 76 4.06 -15.59 -4.99
CA ARG A 76 4.02 -16.79 -5.85
C ARG A 76 3.65 -16.51 -7.32
N HIS A 77 2.91 -15.43 -7.60
CA HIS A 77 2.35 -15.18 -8.92
C HIS A 77 2.79 -13.83 -9.50
N LEU A 78 3.50 -13.87 -10.61
CA LEU A 78 3.91 -12.69 -11.39
C LEU A 78 2.74 -11.97 -12.08
N VAL A 79 1.54 -12.57 -12.09
CA VAL A 79 0.32 -12.00 -12.71
C VAL A 79 -0.02 -10.63 -12.13
N GLU A 80 0.22 -10.42 -10.84
CA GLU A 80 0.03 -9.11 -10.20
C GLU A 80 0.88 -8.02 -10.86
N MET A 81 2.14 -8.35 -11.18
CA MET A 81 3.04 -7.38 -11.82
C MET A 81 2.59 -7.02 -13.24
N GLN A 82 2.00 -7.97 -13.97
CA GLN A 82 1.42 -7.73 -15.31
C GLN A 82 0.14 -6.91 -15.19
N ALA A 83 -0.74 -7.22 -14.23
CA ALA A 83 -1.96 -6.47 -13.97
C ALA A 83 -1.68 -4.99 -13.65
N ARG A 84 -0.60 -4.70 -12.93
CA ARG A 84 -0.17 -3.32 -12.67
C ARG A 84 -0.01 -2.52 -13.97
N GLN A 85 0.75 -3.06 -14.93
CA GLN A 85 0.98 -2.38 -16.19
C GLN A 85 -0.32 -2.23 -16.98
N SER A 86 -1.13 -3.30 -17.10
CA SER A 86 -2.40 -3.28 -17.82
C SER A 86 -3.35 -2.19 -17.24
N VAL A 87 -3.50 -2.14 -15.91
CA VAL A 87 -4.36 -1.12 -15.27
C VAL A 87 -3.83 0.29 -15.53
N ARG A 88 -2.52 0.52 -15.44
CA ARG A 88 -1.94 1.85 -15.68
C ARG A 88 -2.13 2.31 -17.13
N ASP A 89 -1.93 1.41 -18.10
CA ASP A 89 -2.15 1.70 -19.52
C ASP A 89 -3.63 1.93 -19.81
N GLY A 90 -4.49 1.12 -19.20
CA GLY A 90 -5.93 1.29 -19.25
C GLY A 90 -6.39 2.63 -18.66
N MET A 91 -5.83 3.06 -17.53
CA MET A 91 -6.12 4.40 -16.95
C MET A 91 -5.82 5.52 -17.93
N LYS A 92 -4.69 5.46 -18.65
CA LYS A 92 -4.31 6.48 -19.64
C LYS A 92 -5.21 6.48 -20.86
N THR A 93 -5.65 5.31 -21.31
CA THR A 93 -6.43 5.14 -22.55
C THR A 93 -7.93 5.32 -22.35
N ALA A 94 -8.49 4.69 -21.32
CA ALA A 94 -9.93 4.75 -21.03
C ALA A 94 -10.35 6.06 -20.34
N LEU A 95 -9.43 6.69 -19.60
CA LEU A 95 -9.67 7.88 -18.78
C LEU A 95 -8.61 8.96 -19.10
N PRO A 96 -8.61 9.50 -20.34
CA PRO A 96 -7.54 10.37 -20.84
C PRO A 96 -7.37 11.67 -20.04
N GLN A 97 -8.38 12.11 -19.28
CA GLN A 97 -8.29 13.25 -18.38
C GLN A 97 -7.24 13.07 -17.26
N TRP A 98 -6.78 11.85 -17.01
CA TRP A 98 -5.76 11.54 -16.01
C TRP A 98 -4.38 11.21 -16.61
N ALA A 99 -4.28 11.11 -17.94
CA ALA A 99 -3.06 10.65 -18.60
C ALA A 99 -1.82 11.46 -18.22
N ASP A 100 -1.95 12.79 -18.18
CA ASP A 100 -0.84 13.71 -17.85
C ASP A 100 -0.51 13.73 -16.35
N ARG A 101 -1.40 13.25 -15.48
CA ARG A 101 -1.19 13.19 -14.04
C ARG A 101 -0.51 11.90 -13.62
N LEU A 102 -0.64 10.81 -14.39
CA LEU A 102 -0.06 9.50 -14.09
C LEU A 102 1.40 9.45 -14.54
N GLY A 103 2.30 9.68 -13.59
CA GLY A 103 3.75 9.69 -13.76
C GLY A 103 4.40 8.30 -13.74
N ASP A 104 5.58 8.22 -13.13
CA ASP A 104 6.42 7.01 -13.11
C ASP A 104 5.80 5.85 -12.32
N ASP A 105 6.18 4.63 -12.71
CA ASP A 105 5.93 3.40 -11.95
C ASP A 105 7.24 2.88 -11.36
N HIS A 106 7.20 2.54 -10.08
CA HIS A 106 8.34 2.04 -9.34
C HIS A 106 8.09 0.63 -8.84
N VAL A 107 9.14 -0.18 -8.79
CA VAL A 107 9.11 -1.51 -8.16
C VAL A 107 10.26 -1.58 -7.16
N VAL A 108 9.94 -1.93 -5.93
CA VAL A 108 10.91 -2.12 -4.85
C VAL A 108 11.10 -3.61 -4.60
N ASP A 109 12.34 -4.09 -4.67
CA ASP A 109 12.69 -5.47 -4.32
C ASP A 109 12.74 -5.62 -2.79
N LEU A 110 11.82 -6.43 -2.28
CA LEU A 110 11.70 -6.87 -0.89
C LEU A 110 11.73 -8.40 -0.76
N THR A 111 12.30 -9.11 -1.74
CA THR A 111 12.38 -10.59 -1.74
C THR A 111 13.08 -11.13 -0.49
N GLY A 112 14.07 -10.39 0.04
CA GLY A 112 14.71 -10.70 1.31
C GLY A 112 13.74 -10.73 2.50
N TYR A 113 12.78 -9.81 2.52
CA TYR A 113 11.74 -9.76 3.55
C TYR A 113 10.76 -10.93 3.43
N GLY A 114 10.33 -11.28 2.22
CA GLY A 114 9.43 -12.42 2.01
C GLY A 114 9.98 -13.75 2.51
N ARG A 115 11.32 -13.92 2.49
CA ARG A 115 11.99 -15.10 3.08
C ARG A 115 11.98 -15.12 4.62
N ILE A 116 11.92 -13.95 5.26
CA ILE A 116 11.85 -13.84 6.74
C ILE A 116 10.41 -13.98 7.20
N ALA A 117 9.47 -13.38 6.48
CA ALA A 117 8.05 -13.30 6.83
C ALA A 117 7.21 -14.31 6.00
N GLU A 118 7.56 -15.59 6.09
CA GLU A 118 6.91 -16.67 5.35
C GLU A 118 5.40 -16.77 5.64
N SER A 119 4.60 -16.90 4.58
CA SER A 119 3.14 -17.04 4.63
C SER A 119 2.62 -17.89 3.46
N ALA A 120 1.32 -18.16 3.41
CA ALA A 120 0.71 -18.83 2.25
C ALA A 120 0.76 -18.01 0.94
N LEU A 121 1.11 -16.74 0.97
CA LEU A 121 1.36 -15.93 -0.22
C LEU A 121 2.79 -16.05 -0.75
N THR A 122 3.76 -16.45 0.07
CA THR A 122 5.18 -16.57 -0.29
C THR A 122 5.68 -18.01 -0.33
N ALA A 123 4.96 -18.95 0.29
CA ALA A 123 5.31 -20.36 0.35
C ALA A 123 4.12 -21.27 0.01
N ASP A 124 4.39 -22.53 -0.31
CA ASP A 124 3.35 -23.53 -0.58
C ASP A 124 2.72 -24.03 0.73
N ARG A 125 1.73 -23.29 1.22
CA ARG A 125 0.98 -23.56 2.45
C ARG A 125 -0.52 -23.43 2.18
N LYS A 126 -1.33 -24.19 2.93
CA LYS A 126 -2.79 -24.04 2.90
C LYS A 126 -3.23 -22.66 3.36
N ILE A 127 -4.25 -22.15 2.69
CA ILE A 127 -4.96 -20.93 3.12
C ILE A 127 -6.01 -21.37 4.15
N GLU A 128 -5.77 -21.03 5.43
CA GLU A 128 -6.62 -21.36 6.57
C GLU A 128 -6.41 -20.32 7.69
N MET A 129 -7.17 -20.39 8.76
CA MET A 129 -6.97 -19.56 9.94
C MET A 129 -5.96 -20.20 10.87
N ASP A 130 -4.99 -19.43 11.38
CA ASP A 130 -4.02 -19.89 12.37
C ASP A 130 -4.60 -19.91 13.79
N ALA A 131 -3.83 -20.42 14.76
CA ALA A 131 -4.25 -20.51 16.16
C ALA A 131 -4.53 -19.14 16.83
N ARG A 132 -4.09 -18.02 16.21
CA ARG A 132 -4.34 -16.65 16.65
C ARG A 132 -5.60 -16.05 16.03
N GLY A 133 -6.28 -16.79 15.15
CA GLY A 133 -7.40 -16.29 14.37
C GLY A 133 -6.99 -15.39 13.21
N LEU A 134 -5.74 -15.46 12.75
CA LEU A 134 -5.27 -14.74 11.57
C LEU A 134 -5.19 -15.69 10.36
N PRO A 135 -5.54 -15.22 9.15
CA PRO A 135 -5.34 -16.01 7.95
C PRO A 135 -3.86 -16.35 7.74
N THR A 136 -3.55 -17.56 7.28
CA THR A 136 -2.17 -17.96 6.92
C THR A 136 -1.60 -17.16 5.74
N THR A 137 -2.44 -16.40 5.04
CA THR A 137 -2.04 -15.39 4.04
C THR A 137 -1.49 -14.10 4.65
N PHE A 138 -1.61 -13.91 5.96
CA PHE A 138 -1.01 -12.77 6.65
C PHE A 138 0.51 -12.86 6.59
N VAL A 139 1.14 -11.86 5.99
CA VAL A 139 2.60 -11.66 5.99
C VAL A 139 2.92 -10.67 7.11
N PRO A 140 3.50 -11.10 8.24
CA PRO A 140 3.69 -10.25 9.41
C PRO A 140 4.44 -8.95 9.08
N GLY A 141 3.83 -7.80 9.33
CA GLY A 141 4.43 -6.48 9.11
C GLY A 141 4.60 -6.07 7.65
N ARG A 142 3.96 -6.75 6.70
CA ARG A 142 4.09 -6.45 5.26
C ARG A 142 3.75 -5.00 4.93
N ASN A 143 2.59 -4.50 5.39
CA ASN A 143 2.19 -3.13 5.12
C ASN A 143 3.10 -2.11 5.82
N LEU A 144 3.70 -2.46 6.95
CA LEU A 144 4.65 -1.58 7.65
C LEU A 144 5.92 -1.38 6.82
N ILE A 145 6.53 -2.47 6.32
CA ILE A 145 7.74 -2.36 5.49
C ILE A 145 7.45 -1.68 4.14
N PHE A 146 6.26 -1.90 3.56
CA PHE A 146 5.84 -1.21 2.35
C PHE A 146 5.75 0.29 2.56
N LEU A 147 5.16 0.74 3.67
CA LEU A 147 5.06 2.16 4.02
C LEU A 147 6.41 2.80 4.30
N VAL A 148 7.35 2.08 4.96
CA VAL A 148 8.72 2.56 5.15
C VAL A 148 9.42 2.79 3.81
N ALA A 149 9.36 1.81 2.91
CA ALA A 149 9.98 1.90 1.60
C ALA A 149 9.32 2.98 0.71
N ALA A 150 7.97 3.06 0.74
CA ALA A 150 7.22 4.09 0.03
C ALA A 150 7.55 5.49 0.55
N ALA A 151 7.67 5.69 1.86
CA ALA A 151 8.02 6.99 2.43
C ALA A 151 9.42 7.45 2.01
N ALA A 152 10.40 6.56 1.99
CA ALA A 152 11.75 6.86 1.51
C ALA A 152 11.76 7.20 0.01
N LEU A 153 10.96 6.49 -0.79
CA LEU A 153 10.82 6.77 -2.21
C LEU A 153 10.12 8.12 -2.44
N ALA A 154 9.01 8.38 -1.73
CA ALA A 154 8.28 9.64 -1.81
C ALA A 154 9.16 10.84 -1.43
N ASP A 155 9.97 10.69 -0.39
CA ASP A 155 10.95 11.71 0.01
C ASP A 155 11.92 12.05 -1.12
N ARG A 156 12.54 11.02 -1.71
CA ARG A 156 13.48 11.17 -2.83
C ARG A 156 12.82 11.77 -4.07
N ARG A 157 11.54 11.47 -4.32
CA ARG A 157 10.77 11.92 -5.49
C ARG A 157 10.09 13.28 -5.28
N GLY A 158 10.09 13.80 -4.05
CA GLY A 158 9.37 15.03 -3.70
C GLY A 158 7.86 14.87 -3.85
N LEU A 159 7.31 13.75 -3.36
CA LEU A 159 5.87 13.46 -3.35
C LEU A 159 5.32 13.73 -1.95
N ASP A 160 4.12 14.32 -1.89
CA ASP A 160 3.55 14.88 -0.65
C ASP A 160 2.82 13.84 0.21
N VAL A 161 2.13 12.88 -0.44
CA VAL A 161 1.18 11.96 0.22
C VAL A 161 1.44 10.52 -0.21
N LEU A 162 1.37 9.59 0.74
CA LEU A 162 1.27 8.16 0.45
C LEU A 162 -0.22 7.78 0.39
N VAL A 163 -0.62 7.04 -0.63
CA VAL A 163 -1.99 6.54 -0.76
C VAL A 163 -1.98 5.03 -0.78
N GLY A 164 -2.78 4.40 0.09
CA GLY A 164 -2.86 2.95 0.22
C GLY A 164 -4.28 2.41 0.32
N GLY A 165 -4.48 1.18 -0.15
CA GLY A 165 -5.77 0.48 -0.12
C GLY A 165 -6.01 -0.30 1.18
N MET A 166 -5.38 0.08 2.30
CA MET A 166 -5.64 -0.53 3.61
C MET A 166 -7.06 -0.23 4.03
N CYS A 167 -7.73 -1.27 4.55
CA CYS A 167 -9.14 -1.25 4.91
C CYS A 167 -9.35 -2.05 6.19
N GLU A 168 -10.03 -1.46 7.17
CA GLU A 168 -10.32 -2.10 8.46
C GLU A 168 -11.61 -2.91 8.40
N THR A 169 -12.55 -2.51 7.56
CA THR A 169 -13.84 -3.19 7.36
C THR A 169 -13.73 -4.42 6.47
N ASP A 170 -12.62 -4.59 5.78
CA ASP A 170 -12.38 -5.78 4.97
C ASP A 170 -12.16 -7.00 5.87
N TYR A 171 -12.82 -8.10 5.55
CA TYR A 171 -12.86 -9.34 6.36
C TYR A 171 -11.48 -10.01 6.54
N SER A 172 -10.43 -9.49 5.92
CA SER A 172 -9.07 -10.04 6.03
C SER A 172 -8.50 -9.99 7.45
N GLY A 173 -8.98 -9.07 8.31
CA GLY A 173 -8.61 -8.98 9.72
C GLY A 173 -7.12 -8.70 9.99
N TYR A 174 -6.38 -8.27 8.99
CA TYR A 174 -4.94 -8.02 9.12
C TYR A 174 -4.66 -6.84 10.06
N PRO A 175 -3.90 -7.05 11.16
CA PRO A 175 -3.60 -5.98 12.11
C PRO A 175 -2.90 -4.79 11.49
N ASP A 176 -2.08 -5.01 10.46
CA ASP A 176 -1.32 -3.99 9.75
C ASP A 176 -2.13 -3.23 8.68
N CYS A 177 -3.46 -3.48 8.59
CA CYS A 177 -4.40 -2.69 7.79
C CYS A 177 -5.27 -1.74 8.62
N ARG A 178 -5.22 -1.82 9.96
CA ARG A 178 -6.09 -1.04 10.85
C ARG A 178 -5.76 0.46 10.81
N HIS A 179 -6.77 1.26 11.01
CA HIS A 179 -6.62 2.73 11.05
C HIS A 179 -5.59 3.19 12.08
N GLU A 180 -5.66 2.66 13.30
CA GLU A 180 -4.69 2.96 14.37
C GLU A 180 -3.25 2.62 13.96
N THR A 181 -3.05 1.53 13.20
CA THR A 181 -1.72 1.18 12.67
C THR A 181 -1.24 2.21 11.65
N MET A 182 -2.13 2.71 10.78
CA MET A 182 -1.80 3.75 9.81
C MET A 182 -1.43 5.07 10.49
N GLU A 183 -2.17 5.50 11.52
CA GLU A 183 -1.85 6.69 12.30
C GLU A 183 -0.50 6.56 13.02
N ALA A 184 -0.26 5.43 13.70
CA ALA A 184 1.02 5.16 14.36
C ALA A 184 2.18 5.16 13.38
N MET A 185 1.97 4.60 12.18
CA MET A 185 2.98 4.54 11.12
C MET A 185 3.28 5.91 10.54
N ALA A 186 2.27 6.73 10.25
CA ALA A 186 2.44 8.10 9.79
C ALA A 186 3.25 8.93 10.80
N ARG A 187 2.97 8.76 12.10
CA ARG A 187 3.73 9.42 13.18
C ARG A 187 5.17 8.93 13.24
N ALA A 188 5.40 7.61 13.17
CA ALA A 188 6.75 7.04 13.22
C ALA A 188 7.60 7.51 12.04
N LEU A 189 7.04 7.50 10.83
CA LEU A 189 7.70 7.98 9.62
C LEU A 189 7.99 9.48 9.69
N SER A 190 7.04 10.27 10.19
CA SER A 190 7.25 11.72 10.35
C SER A 190 8.39 12.04 11.30
N LEU A 191 8.51 11.30 12.41
CA LEU A 191 9.61 11.44 13.35
C LEU A 191 10.94 10.97 12.75
N GLY A 192 10.93 9.84 12.03
CA GLY A 192 12.14 9.25 11.45
C GLY A 192 12.72 10.04 10.27
N LEU A 193 11.87 10.72 9.51
CA LEU A 193 12.27 11.54 8.36
C LEU A 193 12.40 13.04 8.69
N ASP A 194 12.11 13.42 9.94
CA ASP A 194 12.09 14.81 10.43
C ASP A 194 11.23 15.77 9.56
N LYS A 195 10.15 15.23 8.99
CA LYS A 195 9.16 15.97 8.18
C LYS A 195 7.78 15.31 8.29
N PRO A 196 6.68 16.04 8.05
CA PRO A 196 5.35 15.44 8.00
C PRO A 196 5.24 14.37 6.90
N VAL A 197 4.72 13.20 7.26
CA VAL A 197 4.34 12.14 6.33
C VAL A 197 2.84 11.93 6.47
N VAL A 198 2.11 12.08 5.37
CA VAL A 198 0.67 11.86 5.28
C VAL A 198 0.43 10.51 4.63
N ILE A 199 -0.43 9.70 5.23
CA ILE A 199 -0.90 8.42 4.68
C ILE A 199 -2.41 8.52 4.52
N ASP A 200 -2.88 8.56 3.28
CA ASP A 200 -4.31 8.52 2.95
C ASP A 200 -4.75 7.09 2.62
N THR A 201 -5.82 6.66 3.27
CA THR A 201 -6.42 5.34 3.08
C THR A 201 -7.89 5.48 2.72
N PRO A 202 -8.19 5.81 1.45
CA PRO A 202 -9.56 6.17 1.02
C PRO A 202 -10.58 5.05 1.19
N LEU A 203 -10.13 3.81 1.36
CA LEU A 203 -10.98 2.63 1.53
C LEU A 203 -11.16 2.21 2.99
N MET A 204 -10.53 2.89 3.95
CA MET A 204 -10.40 2.46 5.36
C MET A 204 -11.71 1.97 5.97
N TRP A 205 -12.82 2.66 5.69
CA TRP A 205 -14.12 2.41 6.29
C TRP A 205 -15.17 1.89 5.29
N LEU A 206 -14.76 1.56 4.06
CA LEU A 206 -15.67 1.12 3.01
C LEU A 206 -15.81 -0.40 3.01
N THR A 207 -17.05 -0.90 2.81
CA THR A 207 -17.27 -2.29 2.43
C THR A 207 -16.79 -2.54 1.00
N LYS A 208 -16.66 -3.81 0.61
CA LYS A 208 -16.25 -4.14 -0.76
C LYS A 208 -17.25 -3.62 -1.82
N ALA A 209 -18.55 -3.61 -1.51
CA ALA A 209 -19.58 -3.00 -2.36
C ALA A 209 -19.39 -1.47 -2.47
N GLN A 210 -19.11 -0.81 -1.36
CA GLN A 210 -18.81 0.63 -1.37
C GLN A 210 -17.51 0.97 -2.09
N THR A 211 -16.54 0.06 -2.13
CA THR A 211 -15.32 0.24 -2.95
C THR A 211 -15.66 0.24 -4.44
N TRP A 212 -16.55 -0.63 -4.91
CA TRP A 212 -17.10 -0.60 -6.28
C TRP A 212 -17.86 0.69 -6.56
N ASP A 213 -18.68 1.13 -5.62
CA ASP A 213 -19.45 2.38 -5.74
C ASP A 213 -18.54 3.59 -5.82
N LEU A 214 -17.50 3.66 -5.00
CA LEU A 214 -16.47 4.71 -5.08
C LEU A 214 -15.79 4.72 -6.45
N ALA A 215 -15.37 3.57 -6.96
CA ALA A 215 -14.76 3.48 -8.29
C ALA A 215 -15.70 3.98 -9.37
N HIS A 216 -16.98 3.56 -9.32
CA HIS A 216 -18.00 4.03 -10.26
C HIS A 216 -18.24 5.54 -10.16
N SER A 217 -18.32 6.09 -8.95
CA SER A 217 -18.53 7.53 -8.74
C SER A 217 -17.40 8.40 -9.30
N ILE A 218 -16.16 7.86 -9.34
CA ILE A 218 -14.97 8.56 -9.81
C ILE A 218 -14.81 8.46 -11.34
N GLY A 219 -14.94 7.27 -11.92
CA GLY A 219 -14.61 7.03 -13.32
C GLY A 219 -15.73 6.42 -14.16
N GLY A 220 -16.92 6.27 -13.57
CA GLY A 220 -18.09 5.70 -14.23
C GLY A 220 -17.88 4.25 -14.67
N ASP A 221 -18.71 3.83 -15.62
CA ASP A 221 -18.67 2.47 -16.16
C ASP A 221 -17.31 2.13 -16.81
N ARG A 222 -16.60 3.12 -17.36
CA ARG A 222 -15.27 2.91 -17.96
C ARG A 222 -14.23 2.44 -16.94
N LEU A 223 -14.24 3.02 -15.74
CA LEU A 223 -13.34 2.60 -14.68
C LEU A 223 -13.72 1.22 -14.13
N ILE A 224 -15.03 0.94 -14.02
CA ILE A 224 -15.51 -0.38 -13.61
C ILE A 224 -15.07 -1.45 -14.61
N GLU A 225 -15.26 -1.22 -15.91
CA GLU A 225 -14.82 -2.14 -16.97
C GLU A 225 -13.31 -2.38 -16.93
N LEU A 226 -12.52 -1.33 -16.77
CA LEU A 226 -11.07 -1.43 -16.60
C LEU A 226 -10.70 -2.27 -15.38
N ILE A 227 -11.33 -2.05 -14.24
CA ILE A 227 -11.06 -2.84 -13.02
C ILE A 227 -11.45 -4.31 -13.25
N ILE A 228 -12.56 -4.60 -13.92
CA ILE A 228 -13.02 -5.95 -14.24
C ILE A 228 -12.00 -6.65 -15.14
N GLU A 229 -11.57 -5.99 -16.22
CA GLU A 229 -10.77 -6.66 -17.27
C GLU A 229 -9.27 -6.70 -16.92
N ASP A 230 -8.71 -5.64 -16.32
CA ASP A 230 -7.26 -5.49 -16.20
C ASP A 230 -6.72 -5.78 -14.79
N SER A 231 -7.54 -5.58 -13.73
CA SER A 231 -7.04 -5.82 -12.38
C SER A 231 -6.99 -7.31 -12.01
N HIS A 232 -6.11 -7.65 -11.05
CA HIS A 232 -5.98 -9.03 -10.56
C HIS A 232 -5.95 -9.08 -9.05
N THR A 233 -6.80 -9.95 -8.45
CA THR A 233 -6.93 -10.08 -6.99
C THR A 233 -6.80 -11.54 -6.53
N CYS A 234 -6.89 -12.51 -7.45
CA CYS A 234 -6.92 -13.93 -7.12
C CYS A 234 -5.60 -14.43 -6.51
N TYR A 235 -5.66 -15.01 -5.31
CA TYR A 235 -4.48 -15.56 -4.62
C TYR A 235 -3.85 -16.77 -5.33
N GLN A 236 -4.57 -17.40 -6.27
CA GLN A 236 -4.07 -18.54 -7.06
C GLN A 236 -3.52 -18.11 -8.41
N GLY A 237 -3.49 -16.80 -8.72
CA GLY A 237 -2.99 -16.29 -9.99
C GLY A 237 -3.86 -16.67 -11.21
N ASP A 238 -5.10 -17.10 -11.00
CA ASP A 238 -5.96 -17.53 -12.10
C ASP A 238 -6.49 -16.33 -12.90
N ARG A 239 -6.18 -16.30 -14.17
CA ARG A 239 -6.69 -15.35 -15.18
C ARG A 239 -7.40 -16.04 -16.34
N THR A 240 -7.70 -17.33 -16.21
CA THR A 240 -8.38 -18.10 -17.26
C THR A 240 -9.90 -18.11 -17.08
N HIS A 241 -10.37 -18.00 -15.84
CA HIS A 241 -11.81 -17.97 -15.55
C HIS A 241 -12.29 -16.53 -15.40
N ARG A 242 -13.18 -16.10 -16.30
CA ARG A 242 -13.80 -14.78 -16.29
C ARG A 242 -15.19 -14.86 -15.66
N HIS A 243 -15.43 -13.99 -14.70
CA HIS A 243 -16.71 -13.78 -14.00
C HIS A 243 -17.24 -12.36 -14.30
N ALA A 244 -18.45 -12.04 -13.83
CA ALA A 244 -18.99 -10.68 -13.96
C ALA A 244 -18.13 -9.63 -13.27
N TRP A 245 -17.46 -10.01 -12.17
CA TRP A 245 -16.60 -9.16 -11.37
C TRP A 245 -15.12 -9.16 -11.80
N GLY A 246 -14.74 -9.91 -12.84
CA GLY A 246 -13.38 -10.01 -13.36
C GLY A 246 -12.82 -11.41 -13.36
N TYR A 247 -11.50 -11.54 -13.40
CA TYR A 247 -10.80 -12.84 -13.52
C TYR A 247 -10.39 -13.38 -12.15
N GLY A 248 -10.53 -14.71 -11.98
CA GLY A 248 -10.08 -15.41 -10.79
C GLY A 248 -10.63 -16.82 -10.65
N CYS A 249 -10.10 -17.61 -9.72
CA CYS A 249 -10.53 -18.99 -9.48
C CYS A 249 -11.97 -19.11 -8.91
N GLY A 250 -12.57 -18.02 -8.41
CA GLY A 250 -13.90 -18.01 -7.83
C GLY A 250 -14.04 -18.61 -6.42
N SER A 251 -12.96 -19.21 -5.87
CA SER A 251 -13.02 -20.00 -4.64
C SER A 251 -11.98 -19.63 -3.58
N CYS A 252 -11.04 -18.75 -3.86
CA CYS A 252 -10.15 -18.24 -2.83
C CYS A 252 -10.80 -17.06 -2.09
N PRO A 253 -10.39 -16.76 -0.84
CA PRO A 253 -11.00 -15.70 -0.05
C PRO A 253 -11.05 -14.33 -0.76
N ALA A 254 -10.01 -13.99 -1.54
CA ALA A 254 -9.99 -12.74 -2.29
C ALA A 254 -11.02 -12.72 -3.45
N CYS A 255 -11.24 -13.85 -4.12
CA CYS A 255 -12.27 -13.96 -5.16
C CYS A 255 -13.67 -13.90 -4.56
N GLU A 256 -13.93 -14.62 -3.46
CA GLU A 256 -15.22 -14.62 -2.77
C GLU A 256 -15.59 -13.23 -2.28
N LEU A 257 -14.66 -12.52 -1.65
CA LEU A 257 -14.88 -11.16 -1.17
C LEU A 257 -15.15 -10.19 -2.32
N ARG A 258 -14.39 -10.26 -3.40
CA ARG A 258 -14.58 -9.43 -4.59
C ARG A 258 -15.93 -9.70 -5.27
N ALA A 259 -16.30 -10.98 -5.40
CA ALA A 259 -17.57 -11.41 -5.98
C ALA A 259 -18.76 -10.89 -5.18
N ALA A 260 -18.78 -11.15 -3.86
CA ALA A 260 -19.84 -10.69 -2.97
C ALA A 260 -20.03 -9.17 -3.01
N GLY A 261 -18.93 -8.42 -2.96
CA GLY A 261 -18.98 -6.96 -3.06
C GLY A 261 -19.50 -6.46 -4.40
N TYR A 262 -19.13 -7.12 -5.50
CA TYR A 262 -19.66 -6.78 -6.83
C TYR A 262 -21.16 -7.07 -6.95
N GLU A 263 -21.60 -8.24 -6.50
CA GLU A 263 -23.01 -8.65 -6.54
C GLU A 263 -23.91 -7.70 -5.70
N GLU A 264 -23.46 -7.35 -4.49
CA GLU A 264 -24.14 -6.38 -3.63
C GLU A 264 -24.25 -5.00 -4.33
N TRP A 265 -23.16 -4.50 -4.86
CA TRP A 265 -23.13 -3.22 -5.57
C TRP A 265 -24.02 -3.23 -6.83
N ALA A 266 -23.92 -4.29 -7.65
CA ALA A 266 -24.69 -4.41 -8.89
C ALA A 266 -26.20 -4.57 -8.65
N SER A 267 -26.59 -5.22 -7.54
CA SER A 267 -28.01 -5.38 -7.19
C SER A 267 -28.67 -4.12 -6.64
N GLY A 268 -27.88 -3.15 -6.17
CA GLY A 268 -28.37 -1.86 -5.66
C GLY A 268 -28.52 -0.78 -6.74
N ARG A 269 -28.19 -1.09 -7.98
CA ARG A 269 -28.30 -0.21 -9.16
C ARG A 269 -29.47 -0.57 -10.03
#